data_4192d4eac602e7ae294bd5fa8649cbe0
#
_entry.id   4192d4eac602e7ae294bd5fa8649cbe0
#
_cell.length_a   1.000
_cell.length_b   1.000
_cell.length_c   1.000
_cell.angle_alpha   90.00
_cell.angle_beta   90.00
_cell.angle_gamma   90.00
#
_symmetry.space_group_name_H-M   'P 1'
#
loop_
_entity.id
_entity.type
_entity.pdbx_description
1 polymer ?
#
loop_
_entity_poly.entity_id
_entity_poly.type
_entity_poly.pdbx_seq_one_letter_code
_entity_poly.pdbx_strand_id
1 'polypeptide(L)'
;MKKVLYIFAIIVSPAFSQTKTALTTQPVATPSVSPTAPEITFTETTHDFGNVKKGSPIVYKFQYKNTGKEPLIIYECKAGCHCTTAKCTQEPIKPGKTSFIEVHYDSMRVGDFTKGIMITSNAKNSHCNLSIKGMVMGETEGTDSPVKNEEKMKLNQNKKE
;
A
#
# COMPACT_ATOMS: atom_id res chain seq x y z
N MET A 1 -54.58 -61.63 55.89
CA MET A 1 -53.25 -61.05 55.59
C MET A 1 -52.84 -61.58 54.24
N LYS A 2 -53.19 -60.91 53.16
CA LYS A 2 -52.74 -61.27 51.82
C LYS A 2 -52.43 -59.96 51.08
N LYS A 3 -51.15 -59.71 50.91
CA LYS A 3 -50.64 -58.55 50.14
C LYS A 3 -50.74 -58.84 48.67
N VAL A 4 -51.53 -58.05 47.98
CA VAL A 4 -51.65 -58.10 46.49
C VAL A 4 -50.72 -57.04 45.98
N LEU A 5 -49.66 -57.44 45.24
CA LEU A 5 -48.67 -56.59 44.63
C LEU A 5 -49.16 -56.24 43.20
N TYR A 6 -49.57 -55.01 42.97
CA TYR A 6 -49.86 -54.50 41.59
C TYR A 6 -48.54 -53.96 41.00
N ILE A 7 -48.10 -54.66 39.97
CA ILE A 7 -46.95 -54.16 39.14
C ILE A 7 -47.55 -53.30 38.03
N PHE A 8 -47.40 -51.99 38.16
CA PHE A 8 -47.67 -51.04 37.06
C PHE A 8 -46.49 -51.02 36.10
N ALA A 9 -46.66 -51.57 34.91
CA ALA A 9 -45.73 -51.46 33.83
C ALA A 9 -45.93 -50.10 33.18
N ILE A 10 -44.97 -49.20 33.44
CA ILE A 10 -44.89 -47.89 32.77
C ILE A 10 -44.16 -48.09 31.44
N ILE A 11 -44.90 -47.98 30.34
CA ILE A 11 -44.34 -47.94 28.98
C ILE A 11 -43.87 -46.54 28.75
N VAL A 12 -42.53 -46.32 28.82
CA VAL A 12 -41.87 -45.06 28.43
C VAL A 12 -41.61 -45.10 26.93
N SER A 13 -42.38 -44.35 26.16
CA SER A 13 -42.15 -44.12 24.74
C SER A 13 -41.11 -43.03 24.58
N PRO A 14 -39.98 -43.26 23.87
CA PRO A 14 -39.07 -42.18 23.54
C PRO A 14 -39.66 -41.32 22.42
N ALA A 15 -40.10 -40.10 22.75
CA ALA A 15 -40.39 -39.08 21.78
C ALA A 15 -39.08 -38.60 21.15
N PHE A 16 -38.81 -39.06 19.94
CA PHE A 16 -37.68 -38.58 19.13
C PHE A 16 -38.00 -37.16 18.63
N SER A 17 -37.56 -36.18 19.41
CA SER A 17 -37.70 -34.76 19.05
C SER A 17 -36.69 -34.44 17.94
N GLN A 18 -37.14 -34.39 16.68
CA GLN A 18 -36.35 -33.90 15.55
C GLN A 18 -36.22 -32.37 15.68
N THR A 19 -35.10 -31.89 16.24
CA THR A 19 -34.71 -30.50 16.14
C THR A 19 -34.33 -30.22 14.68
N LYS A 20 -35.27 -29.66 13.91
CA LYS A 20 -34.97 -29.01 12.64
C LYS A 20 -34.05 -27.81 12.93
N THR A 21 -32.77 -27.99 12.72
CA THR A 21 -31.81 -26.88 12.66
C THR A 21 -32.19 -26.05 11.45
N ALA A 22 -32.96 -25.00 11.65
CA ALA A 22 -33.17 -23.97 10.65
C ALA A 22 -31.83 -23.29 10.41
N LEU A 23 -31.22 -23.56 9.24
CA LEU A 23 -30.08 -22.83 8.73
C LEU A 23 -30.57 -21.41 8.47
N THR A 24 -30.46 -20.56 9.50
CA THR A 24 -30.69 -19.12 9.36
C THR A 24 -29.60 -18.57 8.46
N THR A 25 -29.91 -18.43 7.19
CA THR A 25 -29.11 -17.65 6.24
C THR A 25 -29.19 -16.19 6.71
N GLN A 26 -28.23 -15.76 7.52
CA GLN A 26 -28.11 -14.35 7.84
C GLN A 26 -27.79 -13.63 6.53
N PRO A 27 -28.55 -12.61 6.13
CA PRO A 27 -28.19 -11.79 5.00
C PRO A 27 -26.82 -11.18 5.31
N VAL A 28 -25.83 -11.46 4.46
CA VAL A 28 -24.53 -10.81 4.48
C VAL A 28 -24.83 -9.32 4.33
N ALA A 29 -24.76 -8.58 5.43
CA ALA A 29 -24.90 -7.14 5.42
C ALA A 29 -23.76 -6.60 4.54
N THR A 30 -24.09 -6.18 3.33
CA THR A 30 -23.21 -5.34 2.53
C THR A 30 -22.85 -4.14 3.41
N PRO A 31 -21.57 -3.81 3.61
CA PRO A 31 -21.18 -2.66 4.42
C PRO A 31 -21.79 -1.42 3.80
N SER A 32 -22.85 -0.92 4.41
CA SER A 32 -23.46 0.35 4.03
C SER A 32 -22.49 1.45 4.44
N VAL A 33 -21.77 1.98 3.45
CA VAL A 33 -20.87 3.11 3.67
C VAL A 33 -21.72 4.31 4.03
N SER A 34 -21.57 4.80 5.28
CA SER A 34 -22.28 5.98 5.74
C SER A 34 -22.00 7.17 4.82
N PRO A 35 -23.02 7.99 4.45
CA PRO A 35 -22.82 9.19 3.63
C PRO A 35 -21.90 10.22 4.31
N THR A 36 -21.71 10.12 5.62
CA THR A 36 -20.82 10.98 6.42
C THR A 36 -19.40 10.42 6.57
N ALA A 37 -19.17 9.17 6.19
CA ALA A 37 -17.88 8.50 6.36
C ALA A 37 -16.70 9.34 5.86
N PRO A 38 -15.51 9.19 6.45
CA PRO A 38 -14.32 9.91 6.00
C PRO A 38 -13.99 9.55 4.54
N GLU A 39 -13.32 10.43 3.86
CA GLU A 39 -12.90 10.26 2.48
C GLU A 39 -11.51 10.82 2.32
N ILE A 40 -10.61 10.04 1.71
CA ILE A 40 -9.24 10.47 1.47
C ILE A 40 -9.07 10.91 0.02
N THR A 41 -8.58 12.14 -0.17
CA THR A 41 -8.27 12.69 -1.50
C THR A 41 -6.80 13.10 -1.53
N PHE A 42 -6.05 12.49 -2.45
CA PHE A 42 -4.65 12.83 -2.68
C PHE A 42 -4.54 13.95 -3.71
N THR A 43 -3.56 14.83 -3.54
CA THR A 43 -3.20 15.86 -4.54
C THR A 43 -2.63 15.21 -5.80
N GLU A 44 -1.80 14.18 -5.60
CA GLU A 44 -1.31 13.30 -6.64
C GLU A 44 -1.14 11.88 -6.09
N THR A 45 -1.23 10.88 -6.94
CA THR A 45 -1.06 9.47 -6.57
C THR A 45 0.18 8.84 -7.16
N THR A 46 0.85 9.54 -8.07
CA THR A 46 2.09 9.06 -8.71
C THR A 46 3.09 10.19 -8.78
N HIS A 47 4.29 9.96 -8.24
CA HIS A 47 5.39 10.93 -8.33
C HIS A 47 6.54 10.37 -9.16
N ASP A 48 7.02 11.19 -10.11
CA ASP A 48 8.15 10.86 -10.97
C ASP A 48 9.38 11.67 -10.55
N PHE A 49 10.41 10.98 -10.07
CA PHE A 49 11.68 11.59 -9.69
C PHE A 49 12.59 11.91 -10.89
N GLY A 50 12.22 11.44 -12.10
CA GLY A 50 13.10 11.53 -13.26
C GLY A 50 14.42 10.79 -13.04
N ASN A 51 15.51 11.39 -13.51
CA ASN A 51 16.86 10.84 -13.37
C ASN A 51 17.47 11.24 -12.02
N VAL A 52 17.84 10.27 -11.20
CA VAL A 52 18.48 10.46 -9.89
C VAL A 52 19.83 9.76 -9.83
N LYS A 53 20.77 10.29 -9.08
CA LYS A 53 22.08 9.66 -8.90
C LYS A 53 21.98 8.48 -7.93
N LYS A 54 22.75 7.41 -8.19
CA LYS A 54 22.90 6.29 -7.26
C LYS A 54 23.30 6.79 -5.87
N GLY A 55 22.65 6.25 -4.82
CA GLY A 55 22.92 6.61 -3.43
C GLY A 55 22.33 7.94 -2.98
N SER A 56 21.65 8.70 -3.86
CA SER A 56 20.96 9.92 -3.46
C SER A 56 19.77 9.61 -2.56
N PRO A 57 19.50 10.42 -1.52
CA PRO A 57 18.29 10.26 -0.72
C PRO A 57 17.07 10.59 -1.59
N ILE A 58 16.19 9.62 -1.77
CA ILE A 58 14.92 9.80 -2.50
C ILE A 58 13.79 9.78 -1.50
N VAL A 59 13.20 10.95 -1.27
CA VAL A 59 12.10 11.14 -0.32
C VAL A 59 11.00 11.98 -0.97
N TYR A 60 9.77 11.52 -0.85
CA TYR A 60 8.61 12.28 -1.31
C TYR A 60 7.48 12.24 -0.29
N LYS A 61 6.70 13.35 -0.21
CA LYS A 61 5.56 13.51 0.69
C LYS A 61 4.29 13.64 -0.12
N PHE A 62 3.54 12.55 -0.22
CA PHE A 62 2.21 12.57 -0.82
C PHE A 62 1.24 13.28 0.10
N GLN A 63 0.78 14.44 -0.34
CA GLN A 63 -0.20 15.22 0.41
C GLN A 63 -1.60 14.67 0.16
N TYR A 64 -2.38 14.56 1.24
CA TYR A 64 -3.79 14.18 1.18
C TYR A 64 -4.65 15.00 2.12
N LYS A 65 -5.94 15.05 1.84
CA LYS A 65 -6.96 15.77 2.62
C LYS A 65 -8.08 14.80 2.99
N ASN A 66 -8.61 14.94 4.20
CA ASN A 66 -9.87 14.33 4.56
C ASN A 66 -11.02 15.19 4.01
N THR A 67 -11.65 14.74 2.93
CA THR A 67 -12.78 15.41 2.29
C THR A 67 -14.13 14.92 2.79
N GLY A 68 -14.14 13.87 3.65
CA GLY A 68 -15.32 13.40 4.34
C GLY A 68 -15.74 14.26 5.53
N LYS A 69 -16.75 13.79 6.28
CA LYS A 69 -17.33 14.52 7.41
C LYS A 69 -16.95 13.92 8.78
N GLU A 70 -16.30 12.76 8.80
CA GLU A 70 -15.84 12.08 10.00
C GLU A 70 -14.31 12.02 10.05
N PRO A 71 -13.67 11.82 11.22
CA PRO A 71 -12.22 11.69 11.32
C PRO A 71 -11.68 10.53 10.48
N LEU A 72 -10.65 10.82 9.67
CA LEU A 72 -9.93 9.84 8.85
C LEU A 72 -8.80 9.23 9.68
N ILE A 73 -8.74 7.90 9.71
CA ILE A 73 -7.70 7.12 10.38
C ILE A 73 -6.99 6.27 9.32
N ILE A 74 -5.68 6.43 9.20
CA ILE A 74 -4.85 5.56 8.38
C ILE A 74 -4.42 4.36 9.23
N TYR A 75 -4.81 3.17 8.84
CA TYR A 75 -4.46 1.93 9.54
C TYR A 75 -3.08 1.43 9.15
N GLU A 76 -2.76 1.50 7.87
CA GLU A 76 -1.52 0.96 7.33
C GLU A 76 -1.06 1.72 6.09
N CYS A 77 0.27 1.87 5.96
CA CYS A 77 0.97 2.32 4.76
C CYS A 77 2.02 1.26 4.43
N LYS A 78 1.75 0.42 3.46
CA LYS A 78 2.59 -0.74 3.13
C LYS A 78 3.27 -0.55 1.78
N ALA A 79 4.60 -0.54 1.78
CA ALA A 79 5.38 -0.58 0.56
C ALA A 79 5.48 -2.01 0.00
N GLY A 80 5.50 -2.14 -1.31
CA GLY A 80 5.55 -3.43 -2.00
C GLY A 80 6.90 -4.15 -1.95
N CYS A 81 7.98 -3.51 -1.44
CA CYS A 81 9.33 -4.08 -1.32
C CYS A 81 10.09 -3.48 -0.14
N HIS A 82 11.15 -4.14 0.31
CA HIS A 82 12.04 -3.64 1.36
C HIS A 82 12.90 -2.42 0.92
N CYS A 83 12.98 -2.17 -0.39
CA CYS A 83 13.68 -1.02 -0.95
C CYS A 83 12.90 0.29 -0.83
N THR A 84 11.67 0.23 -0.32
CA THR A 84 10.81 1.38 -0.14
C THR A 84 10.20 1.31 1.25
N THR A 85 10.18 2.42 1.97
CA THR A 85 9.48 2.56 3.24
C THR A 85 8.47 3.70 3.14
N ALA A 86 7.32 3.51 3.78
CA ALA A 86 6.28 4.53 3.86
C ALA A 86 5.96 4.82 5.33
N LYS A 87 5.84 6.09 5.66
CA LYS A 87 5.45 6.56 7.00
C LYS A 87 4.18 7.37 6.90
N CYS A 88 3.18 7.01 7.70
CA CYS A 88 1.93 7.74 7.83
C CYS A 88 1.65 8.10 9.30
N THR A 89 0.86 9.16 9.50
CA THR A 89 0.42 9.52 10.83
C THR A 89 -0.56 8.48 11.37
N GLN A 90 -0.46 8.19 12.66
CA GLN A 90 -1.42 7.36 13.39
C GLN A 90 -2.55 8.23 14.01
N GLU A 91 -2.40 9.55 13.98
CA GLU A 91 -3.38 10.45 14.53
C GLU A 91 -4.59 10.61 13.60
N PRO A 92 -5.83 10.65 14.15
CA PRO A 92 -7.02 10.89 13.35
C PRO A 92 -7.00 12.28 12.70
N ILE A 93 -7.24 12.34 11.40
CA ILE A 93 -7.26 13.58 10.64
C ILE A 93 -8.70 14.09 10.57
N LYS A 94 -8.94 15.24 11.18
CA LYS A 94 -10.27 15.89 11.23
C LYS A 94 -10.76 16.24 9.82
N PRO A 95 -12.08 16.31 9.61
CA PRO A 95 -12.68 16.79 8.37
C PRO A 95 -12.06 18.10 7.87
N GLY A 96 -11.76 18.15 6.57
CA GLY A 96 -11.16 19.31 5.90
C GLY A 96 -9.66 19.52 6.17
N LYS A 97 -9.04 18.75 7.06
CA LYS A 97 -7.60 18.85 7.36
C LYS A 97 -6.77 18.03 6.37
N THR A 98 -5.53 18.48 6.20
CA THR A 98 -4.54 17.88 5.31
C THR A 98 -3.43 17.24 6.13
N SER A 99 -2.86 16.16 5.62
CA SER A 99 -1.66 15.50 6.12
C SER A 99 -0.84 14.95 4.96
N PHE A 100 0.21 14.18 5.24
CA PHE A 100 1.06 13.60 4.19
C PHE A 100 1.52 12.19 4.56
N ILE A 101 1.85 11.42 3.53
CA ILE A 101 2.53 10.12 3.61
C ILE A 101 3.93 10.33 3.08
N GLU A 102 4.94 10.11 3.93
CA GLU A 102 6.34 10.23 3.56
C GLU A 102 6.84 8.89 3.03
N VAL A 103 7.37 8.90 1.82
CA VAL A 103 7.89 7.71 1.14
C VAL A 103 9.39 7.89 0.92
N HIS A 104 10.17 6.88 1.34
CA HIS A 104 11.61 6.80 1.12
C HIS A 104 11.91 5.65 0.18
N TYR A 105 12.79 5.86 -0.78
CA TYR A 105 13.28 4.81 -1.67
C TYR A 105 14.80 4.69 -1.59
N ASP A 106 15.28 3.44 -1.52
CA ASP A 106 16.70 3.12 -1.57
C ASP A 106 17.20 3.12 -3.02
N SER A 107 18.00 4.11 -3.38
CA SER A 107 18.53 4.33 -4.72
C SER A 107 19.87 3.62 -5.00
N MET A 108 20.21 2.57 -4.27
CA MET A 108 21.47 1.84 -4.48
C MET A 108 21.51 0.98 -5.74
N ARG A 109 20.36 0.69 -6.35
CA ARG A 109 20.25 -0.08 -7.58
C ARG A 109 20.09 0.82 -8.78
N VAL A 110 21.01 0.72 -9.75
CA VAL A 110 20.95 1.42 -11.04
C VAL A 110 19.84 0.84 -11.91
N GLY A 111 19.16 1.69 -12.65
CA GLY A 111 18.09 1.34 -13.58
C GLY A 111 16.74 1.96 -13.20
N ASP A 112 15.74 1.66 -14.01
CA ASP A 112 14.37 2.12 -13.79
C ASP A 112 13.76 1.53 -12.53
N PHE A 113 12.98 2.32 -11.84
CA PHE A 113 12.17 1.84 -10.74
C PHE A 113 10.73 2.36 -10.81
N THR A 114 9.81 1.49 -10.43
CA THR A 114 8.41 1.82 -10.12
C THR A 114 8.03 1.06 -8.87
N LYS A 115 7.59 1.78 -7.83
CA LYS A 115 7.25 1.20 -6.52
C LYS A 115 5.87 1.65 -6.08
N GLY A 116 5.05 0.68 -5.70
CA GLY A 116 3.72 0.92 -5.17
C GLY A 116 3.69 0.96 -3.65
N ILE A 117 2.84 1.80 -3.10
CA ILE A 117 2.53 1.91 -1.68
C ILE A 117 1.02 1.78 -1.53
N MET A 118 0.59 0.77 -0.78
CA MET A 118 -0.82 0.55 -0.46
C MET A 118 -1.17 1.23 0.86
N ILE A 119 -2.23 2.01 0.85
CA ILE A 119 -2.78 2.72 2.01
C ILE A 119 -4.10 2.06 2.38
N THR A 120 -4.25 1.72 3.65
CA THR A 120 -5.50 1.19 4.20
C THR A 120 -6.03 2.15 5.27
N SER A 121 -7.30 2.50 5.21
CA SER A 121 -7.94 3.48 6.11
C SER A 121 -9.41 3.16 6.38
N ASN A 122 -10.04 3.94 7.27
CA ASN A 122 -11.49 3.91 7.51
C ASN A 122 -12.30 4.74 6.50
N ALA A 123 -11.69 5.26 5.46
CA ALA A 123 -12.37 6.06 4.43
C ALA A 123 -13.33 5.23 3.58
N LYS A 124 -14.29 5.88 2.90
CA LYS A 124 -15.12 5.26 1.86
C LYS A 124 -14.28 4.55 0.81
N ASN A 125 -13.21 5.20 0.36
CA ASN A 125 -12.14 4.66 -0.47
C ASN A 125 -11.03 4.08 0.42
N SER A 126 -11.36 3.02 1.15
CA SER A 126 -10.53 2.43 2.22
C SER A 126 -9.16 1.93 1.76
N HIS A 127 -9.01 1.65 0.47
CA HIS A 127 -7.76 1.21 -0.14
C HIS A 127 -7.36 2.18 -1.24
N CYS A 128 -6.20 2.81 -1.07
CA CYS A 128 -5.61 3.71 -2.05
C CYS A 128 -4.20 3.22 -2.41
N ASN A 129 -3.81 3.39 -3.67
CA ASN A 129 -2.47 3.07 -4.13
C ASN A 129 -1.73 4.34 -4.52
N LEU A 130 -0.53 4.51 -3.97
CA LEU A 130 0.42 5.52 -4.40
C LEU A 130 1.55 4.86 -5.16
N SER A 131 2.20 5.60 -6.05
CA SER A 131 3.32 5.10 -6.85
C SER A 131 4.43 6.14 -6.92
N ILE A 132 5.67 5.66 -6.82
CA ILE A 132 6.86 6.45 -7.15
C ILE A 132 7.58 5.77 -8.30
N LYS A 133 8.16 6.55 -9.19
CA LYS A 133 8.92 6.06 -10.34
C LYS A 133 10.11 6.97 -10.62
N GLY A 134 11.07 6.47 -11.40
CA GLY A 134 12.25 7.20 -11.84
C GLY A 134 13.32 6.28 -12.38
N MET A 135 14.49 6.86 -12.72
CA MET A 135 15.67 6.16 -13.21
C MET A 135 16.85 6.49 -12.28
N VAL A 136 17.47 5.47 -11.68
CA VAL A 136 18.72 5.61 -10.95
C VAL A 136 19.89 5.51 -11.92
N MET A 137 20.62 6.61 -12.09
CA MET A 137 21.82 6.69 -12.94
C MET A 137 23.01 6.13 -12.17
N GLY A 138 23.81 5.25 -12.82
CA GLY A 138 25.12 4.88 -12.33
C GLY A 138 26.04 6.09 -12.26
N GLU A 139 27.13 5.98 -11.51
CA GLU A 139 28.23 6.91 -11.65
C GLU A 139 28.77 6.72 -13.08
N THR A 140 28.58 7.71 -13.95
CA THR A 140 29.44 7.85 -15.12
C THR A 140 30.81 8.19 -14.53
N GLU A 141 31.72 7.21 -14.48
CA GLU A 141 33.14 7.53 -14.40
C GLU A 141 33.38 8.59 -15.46
N GLY A 142 33.74 9.78 -15.00
CA GLY A 142 33.97 10.91 -15.87
C GLY A 142 35.00 10.53 -16.93
N THR A 143 34.52 10.17 -18.12
CA THR A 143 35.29 10.32 -19.33
C THR A 143 35.32 11.81 -19.67
N ASP A 144 35.92 12.59 -18.75
CA ASP A 144 36.59 13.82 -19.08
C ASP A 144 37.91 13.40 -19.70
N SER A 145 37.84 12.74 -20.84
CA SER A 145 38.93 12.67 -21.77
C SER A 145 38.74 13.81 -22.73
N PRO A 146 39.52 14.91 -22.58
CA PRO A 146 39.60 15.88 -23.64
C PRO A 146 40.09 15.13 -24.88
N VAL A 147 39.27 15.20 -25.93
CA VAL A 147 39.58 14.67 -27.26
C VAL A 147 40.92 15.31 -27.74
N LYS A 148 42.00 14.62 -27.43
CA LYS A 148 43.32 14.89 -27.98
C LYS A 148 43.48 14.11 -29.28
N ASN A 149 42.59 14.35 -30.24
CA ASN A 149 42.66 13.71 -31.57
C ASN A 149 43.09 14.68 -32.68
N GLU A 150 43.45 15.94 -32.37
CA GLU A 150 43.89 16.87 -33.41
C GLU A 150 45.43 16.88 -33.62
N GLU A 151 46.21 16.35 -32.69
CA GLU A 151 47.65 16.41 -32.78
C GLU A 151 48.30 15.24 -33.52
N LYS A 152 47.63 14.12 -33.68
CA LYS A 152 48.10 12.96 -34.45
C LYS A 152 47.90 13.07 -35.96
N MET A 153 47.07 14.00 -36.41
CA MET A 153 46.83 14.18 -37.86
C MET A 153 47.83 15.13 -38.52
N LYS A 154 48.56 15.94 -37.74
CA LYS A 154 49.58 16.88 -38.30
C LYS A 154 50.99 16.30 -38.37
N LEU A 155 51.28 15.17 -37.72
CA LEU A 155 52.59 14.53 -37.75
C LEU A 155 52.81 13.62 -38.95
N ASN A 156 51.78 13.26 -39.68
CA ASN A 156 51.89 12.32 -40.78
C ASN A 156 51.94 12.94 -42.19
N GLN A 157 51.93 14.29 -42.25
CA GLN A 157 52.05 15.01 -43.54
C GLN A 157 53.45 15.56 -43.84
N ASN A 158 54.37 15.52 -42.88
CA ASN A 158 55.76 16.05 -43.07
C ASN A 158 56.80 14.99 -43.35
N LYS A 159 56.43 13.77 -43.80
CA LYS A 159 57.40 12.74 -44.13
C LYS A 159 57.28 12.26 -45.59
N LYS A 160 56.96 13.18 -46.51
CA LYS A 160 57.08 12.97 -47.96
C LYS A 160 57.53 14.27 -48.64
N GLU A 161 58.78 14.65 -48.42
CA GLU A 161 59.66 15.38 -49.33
C GLU A 161 61.09 14.90 -49.11
#